data_653f58fba8abde445b4f4430bb72a773
#
_entry.id   653f58fba8abde445b4f4430bb72a773
#
_cell.length_a   1.000
_cell.length_b   1.000
_cell.length_c   1.000
_cell.angle_alpha   90.00
_cell.angle_beta   90.00
_cell.angle_gamma   90.00
#
_symmetry.space_group_name_H-M   'P 1'
#
loop_
_entity.id
_entity.type
_entity.pdbx_description
1 polymer ?
#
loop_
_entity_poly.entity_id
_entity_poly.type
_entity_poly.pdbx_seq_one_letter_code
_entity_poly.pdbx_strand_id
1 'polypeptide(L)'
;LAFLAHAVANVAVEKPEVHFLVIGAGPSEQEMEQIFTQAGVADRLHMTGVLQQQALIDALHAMDIFAFASCSETQGIVLTEAMAAGLPVVALDASGVREVVQHERNGLLIQEHTTAAFTGALKQITAATAQQRETLKQGAKATAEEHAMSRSAAKALQCFRALAEHQPGTPKGERDWEDALAWVKAEWDILRSMAEAGTAAVGSTLFATSEE
;
A
#
# COMPACT_ATOMS: atom_id res chain seq x y z
N LEU A 1 1.53 -1.62 -12.84
CA LEU A 1 1.42 -0.16 -13.12
C LEU A 1 0.69 0.13 -14.41
N ALA A 2 0.82 -0.69 -15.48
CA ALA A 2 0.10 -0.52 -16.75
C ALA A 2 -1.42 -0.35 -16.57
N PHE A 3 -2.03 -1.18 -15.71
CA PHE A 3 -3.44 -1.06 -15.35
C PHE A 3 -3.82 0.36 -14.91
N LEU A 4 -3.03 0.94 -14.00
CA LEU A 4 -3.26 2.27 -13.47
C LEU A 4 -3.03 3.34 -14.52
N ALA A 5 -1.97 3.21 -15.33
CA ALA A 5 -1.67 4.11 -16.43
C ALA A 5 -2.83 4.17 -17.46
N HIS A 6 -3.39 3.01 -17.85
CA HIS A 6 -4.55 2.97 -18.73
C HIS A 6 -5.77 3.64 -18.09
N ALA A 7 -6.04 3.39 -16.81
CA ALA A 7 -7.19 3.98 -16.14
C ALA A 7 -7.09 5.51 -16.07
N VAL A 8 -5.91 6.04 -15.72
CA VAL A 8 -5.69 7.49 -15.62
C VAL A 8 -5.65 8.14 -17.00
N ALA A 9 -4.98 7.53 -17.99
CA ALA A 9 -4.96 8.04 -19.37
C ALA A 9 -6.37 8.20 -19.93
N ASN A 10 -7.28 7.23 -19.69
CA ASN A 10 -8.67 7.32 -20.10
C ASN A 10 -9.39 8.54 -19.47
N VAL A 11 -9.06 8.90 -18.24
CA VAL A 11 -9.61 10.11 -17.60
C VAL A 11 -8.97 11.37 -18.19
N ALA A 12 -7.65 11.38 -18.39
CA ALA A 12 -6.91 12.52 -18.91
C ALA A 12 -7.33 12.91 -20.34
N VAL A 13 -7.75 11.93 -21.18
CA VAL A 13 -8.32 12.20 -22.51
C VAL A 13 -9.62 13.01 -22.43
N GLU A 14 -10.46 12.73 -21.45
CA GLU A 14 -11.76 13.40 -21.31
C GLU A 14 -11.67 14.68 -20.48
N LYS A 15 -10.69 14.77 -19.54
CA LYS A 15 -10.52 15.87 -18.61
C LYS A 15 -9.12 16.47 -18.74
N PRO A 16 -8.97 17.56 -19.50
CA PRO A 16 -7.67 18.19 -19.78
C PRO A 16 -6.90 18.65 -18.54
N GLU A 17 -7.57 18.89 -17.44
CA GLU A 17 -6.98 19.29 -16.15
C GLU A 17 -6.38 18.12 -15.34
N VAL A 18 -6.61 16.87 -15.76
CA VAL A 18 -6.10 15.70 -15.05
C VAL A 18 -4.69 15.37 -15.49
N HIS A 19 -3.78 15.32 -14.52
CA HIS A 19 -2.39 14.92 -14.69
C HIS A 19 -2.10 13.69 -13.83
N PHE A 20 -1.18 12.86 -14.26
CA PHE A 20 -0.69 11.71 -13.51
C PHE A 20 0.73 11.94 -13.04
N LEU A 21 0.91 12.09 -11.73
CA LEU A 21 2.22 12.19 -11.08
C LEU A 21 2.62 10.83 -10.54
N VAL A 22 3.75 10.31 -11.01
CA VAL A 22 4.34 9.03 -10.61
C VAL A 22 5.62 9.28 -9.84
N ILE A 23 5.66 8.81 -8.60
CA ILE A 23 6.83 8.92 -7.74
C ILE A 23 7.45 7.53 -7.60
N GLY A 24 8.69 7.40 -7.97
CA GLY A 24 9.44 6.15 -7.97
C GLY A 24 10.17 5.91 -9.28
N ALA A 25 10.92 4.84 -9.34
CA ALA A 25 11.61 4.38 -10.53
C ALA A 25 11.41 2.87 -10.68
N GLY A 26 11.33 2.39 -11.93
CA GLY A 26 11.15 0.97 -12.16
C GLY A 26 10.94 0.59 -13.62
N PRO A 27 10.85 -0.71 -13.91
CA PRO A 27 10.81 -1.23 -15.28
C PRO A 27 9.56 -0.83 -16.09
N SER A 28 8.51 -0.34 -15.41
CA SER A 28 7.25 0.02 -16.09
C SER A 28 7.20 1.46 -16.62
N GLU A 29 8.27 2.24 -16.49
CA GLU A 29 8.30 3.65 -16.92
C GLU A 29 8.02 3.78 -18.42
N GLN A 30 8.76 3.03 -19.24
CA GLN A 30 8.59 3.05 -20.70
C GLN A 30 7.19 2.61 -21.14
N GLU A 31 6.61 1.63 -20.47
CA GLU A 31 5.25 1.17 -20.73
C GLU A 31 4.22 2.26 -20.43
N MET A 32 4.36 2.97 -19.31
CA MET A 32 3.49 4.09 -18.96
C MET A 32 3.59 5.24 -19.97
N GLU A 33 4.79 5.59 -20.41
CA GLU A 33 5.01 6.60 -21.46
C GLU A 33 4.33 6.21 -22.78
N GLN A 34 4.45 4.94 -23.18
CA GLN A 34 3.78 4.43 -24.39
C GLN A 34 2.27 4.52 -24.28
N ILE A 35 1.68 4.14 -23.14
CA ILE A 35 0.24 4.21 -22.90
C ILE A 35 -0.26 5.66 -23.05
N PHE A 36 0.38 6.61 -22.39
CA PHE A 36 0.00 8.02 -22.44
C PHE A 36 0.22 8.63 -23.82
N THR A 37 1.29 8.24 -24.53
CA THR A 37 1.57 8.66 -25.91
C THR A 37 0.50 8.14 -26.86
N GLN A 38 0.13 6.87 -26.77
CA GLN A 38 -0.91 6.26 -27.62
C GLN A 38 -2.30 6.88 -27.36
N ALA A 39 -2.56 7.29 -26.13
CA ALA A 39 -3.77 7.99 -25.76
C ALA A 39 -3.77 9.49 -26.20
N GLY A 40 -2.66 10.02 -26.69
CA GLY A 40 -2.53 11.42 -27.11
C GLY A 40 -2.44 12.41 -25.96
N VAL A 41 -2.03 11.97 -24.76
CA VAL A 41 -1.97 12.78 -23.52
C VAL A 41 -0.60 12.65 -22.82
N ALA A 42 0.47 12.51 -23.59
CA ALA A 42 1.82 12.32 -23.08
C ALA A 42 2.27 13.48 -22.15
N ASP A 43 1.83 14.70 -22.41
CA ASP A 43 2.08 15.91 -21.62
C ASP A 43 1.42 15.89 -20.23
N ARG A 44 0.56 14.90 -19.96
CA ARG A 44 -0.13 14.73 -18.67
C ARG A 44 0.52 13.69 -17.76
N LEU A 45 1.56 13.01 -18.21
CA LEU A 45 2.34 12.07 -17.40
C LEU A 45 3.60 12.78 -16.87
N HIS A 46 3.76 12.77 -15.55
CA HIS A 46 4.92 13.34 -14.87
C HIS A 46 5.58 12.28 -14.01
N MET A 47 6.79 11.88 -14.37
CA MET A 47 7.58 10.92 -13.60
C MET A 47 8.75 11.65 -12.92
N THR A 48 8.80 11.57 -11.60
CA THR A 48 9.80 12.31 -10.80
C THR A 48 11.03 11.48 -10.46
N GLY A 49 10.99 10.17 -10.72
CA GLY A 49 11.95 9.26 -10.11
C GLY A 49 11.73 9.12 -8.61
N VAL A 50 12.73 8.62 -7.89
CA VAL A 50 12.65 8.40 -6.45
C VAL A 50 12.75 9.72 -5.70
N LEU A 51 11.72 10.04 -4.91
CA LEU A 51 11.72 11.17 -3.98
C LEU A 51 11.83 10.66 -2.54
N GLN A 52 12.50 11.43 -1.69
CA GLN A 52 12.70 11.09 -0.28
C GLN A 52 12.44 12.29 0.62
N GLN A 53 12.11 12.01 1.88
CA GLN A 53 11.96 13.04 2.93
C GLN A 53 11.01 14.19 2.50
N GLN A 54 11.46 15.42 2.61
CA GLN A 54 10.64 16.61 2.34
C GLN A 54 10.10 16.63 0.91
N ALA A 55 10.91 16.24 -0.08
CA ALA A 55 10.48 16.22 -1.49
C ALA A 55 9.30 15.26 -1.74
N LEU A 56 9.27 14.10 -1.06
CA LEU A 56 8.13 13.19 -1.11
C LEU A 56 6.87 13.81 -0.47
N ILE A 57 7.03 14.45 0.68
CA ILE A 57 5.93 15.13 1.39
C ILE A 57 5.36 16.26 0.51
N ASP A 58 6.22 17.08 -0.09
CA ASP A 58 5.81 18.17 -0.96
C ASP A 58 5.08 17.66 -2.21
N ALA A 59 5.56 16.57 -2.80
CA ALA A 59 4.91 15.94 -3.94
C ALA A 59 3.53 15.36 -3.56
N LEU A 60 3.37 14.71 -2.40
CA LEU A 60 2.07 14.26 -1.92
C LEU A 60 1.11 15.44 -1.70
N HIS A 61 1.59 16.54 -1.12
CA HIS A 61 0.75 17.74 -0.95
C HIS A 61 0.37 18.43 -2.27
N ALA A 62 1.10 18.19 -3.35
CA ALA A 62 0.78 18.71 -4.69
C ALA A 62 -0.30 17.90 -5.41
N MET A 63 -0.67 16.72 -4.89
CA MET A 63 -1.72 15.87 -5.46
C MET A 63 -3.11 16.21 -4.90
N ASP A 64 -4.15 15.80 -5.64
CA ASP A 64 -5.54 15.88 -5.20
C ASP A 64 -6.13 14.52 -4.83
N ILE A 65 -5.64 13.43 -5.43
CA ILE A 65 -6.13 12.07 -5.29
C ILE A 65 -4.93 11.12 -5.31
N PHE A 66 -4.94 10.11 -4.45
CA PHE A 66 -3.98 9.02 -4.49
C PHE A 66 -4.60 7.77 -5.12
N ALA A 67 -4.05 7.32 -6.24
CA ALA A 67 -4.54 6.15 -6.99
C ALA A 67 -3.65 4.93 -6.70
N PHE A 68 -4.24 3.82 -6.25
CA PHE A 68 -3.52 2.62 -5.82
C PHE A 68 -4.15 1.35 -6.37
N ALA A 69 -3.41 0.59 -7.18
CA ALA A 69 -3.91 -0.60 -7.86
C ALA A 69 -3.13 -1.88 -7.51
N SER A 70 -2.63 -1.99 -6.29
CA SER A 70 -2.01 -3.23 -5.81
C SER A 70 -3.05 -4.20 -5.25
N CYS A 71 -2.93 -5.47 -5.63
CA CYS A 71 -3.76 -6.56 -5.09
C CYS A 71 -3.04 -7.34 -3.98
N SER A 72 -1.78 -7.00 -3.66
CA SER A 72 -0.93 -7.72 -2.69
C SER A 72 -0.39 -6.82 -1.58
N GLU A 73 -1.16 -5.82 -1.17
CA GLU A 73 -0.78 -4.95 -0.05
C GLU A 73 -0.97 -5.65 1.29
N THR A 74 0.00 -5.51 2.19
CA THR A 74 -0.02 -6.14 3.51
C THR A 74 -0.36 -5.19 4.64
N GLN A 75 0.12 -3.95 4.60
CA GLN A 75 -0.03 -2.98 5.71
C GLN A 75 -0.62 -1.63 5.28
N GLY A 76 -0.61 -1.31 3.99
CA GLY A 76 -1.15 -0.06 3.47
C GLY A 76 -0.40 1.21 3.95
N ILE A 77 0.89 1.12 4.28
CA ILE A 77 1.65 2.26 4.80
C ILE A 77 1.62 3.43 3.82
N VAL A 78 1.83 3.18 2.53
CA VAL A 78 1.79 4.22 1.50
C VAL A 78 0.41 4.89 1.40
N LEU A 79 -0.66 4.16 1.72
CA LEU A 79 -2.02 4.71 1.76
C LEU A 79 -2.18 5.68 2.94
N THR A 80 -1.66 5.30 4.12
CA THR A 80 -1.71 6.17 5.30
C THR A 80 -0.80 7.39 5.16
N GLU A 81 0.33 7.29 4.47
CA GLU A 81 1.19 8.44 4.12
C GLU A 81 0.45 9.43 3.20
N ALA A 82 -0.21 8.94 2.14
CA ALA A 82 -1.03 9.77 1.26
C ALA A 82 -2.19 10.41 2.03
N MET A 83 -2.87 9.66 2.90
CA MET A 83 -3.96 10.16 3.75
C MET A 83 -3.48 11.20 4.77
N ALA A 84 -2.25 11.10 5.27
CA ALA A 84 -1.66 12.11 6.15
C ALA A 84 -1.47 13.46 5.44
N ALA A 85 -1.17 13.44 4.13
CA ALA A 85 -1.18 14.62 3.28
C ALA A 85 -2.60 15.13 2.96
N GLY A 86 -3.63 14.41 3.39
CA GLY A 86 -5.04 14.74 3.15
C GLY A 86 -5.56 14.27 1.80
N LEU A 87 -4.93 13.28 1.17
CA LEU A 87 -5.35 12.74 -0.11
C LEU A 87 -6.44 11.68 0.08
N PRO A 88 -7.62 11.82 -0.54
CA PRO A 88 -8.54 10.73 -0.67
C PRO A 88 -7.94 9.67 -1.60
N VAL A 89 -8.19 8.40 -1.29
CA VAL A 89 -7.61 7.26 -2.00
C VAL A 89 -8.62 6.62 -2.93
N VAL A 90 -8.21 6.31 -4.17
CA VAL A 90 -8.93 5.39 -5.07
C VAL A 90 -8.11 4.13 -5.18
N ALA A 91 -8.65 3.00 -4.71
CA ALA A 91 -7.89 1.75 -4.63
C ALA A 91 -8.72 0.54 -5.05
N LEU A 92 -8.03 -0.49 -5.58
CA LEU A 92 -8.60 -1.81 -5.76
C LEU A 92 -8.83 -2.47 -4.40
N ASP A 93 -9.90 -3.23 -4.29
CA ASP A 93 -10.25 -3.97 -3.09
C ASP A 93 -9.30 -5.17 -2.90
N ALA A 94 -8.41 -5.06 -1.92
CA ALA A 94 -7.46 -6.08 -1.53
C ALA A 94 -7.33 -6.14 0.00
N SER A 95 -6.80 -7.24 0.54
CA SER A 95 -6.80 -7.51 1.99
C SER A 95 -6.25 -6.35 2.82
N GLY A 96 -5.00 -5.94 2.64
CA GLY A 96 -4.40 -4.85 3.40
C GLY A 96 -4.98 -3.46 3.06
N VAL A 97 -5.59 -3.31 1.88
CA VAL A 97 -6.24 -2.06 1.47
C VAL A 97 -7.54 -1.82 2.24
N ARG A 98 -8.36 -2.87 2.45
CA ARG A 98 -9.63 -2.77 3.21
C ARG A 98 -9.46 -2.34 4.67
N GLU A 99 -8.30 -2.58 5.24
CA GLU A 99 -8.01 -2.18 6.62
C GLU A 99 -7.85 -0.67 6.75
N VAL A 100 -7.47 0.00 5.66
CA VAL A 100 -7.16 1.43 5.62
C VAL A 100 -8.20 2.22 4.83
N VAL A 101 -8.58 1.74 3.63
CA VAL A 101 -9.52 2.46 2.76
C VAL A 101 -10.96 2.08 3.08
N GLN A 102 -11.73 3.06 3.53
CA GLN A 102 -13.16 2.95 3.82
C GLN A 102 -13.93 3.70 2.72
N HIS A 103 -14.72 2.93 1.95
CA HIS A 103 -15.48 3.45 0.81
C HIS A 103 -16.35 4.65 1.20
N GLU A 104 -16.29 5.74 0.43
CA GLU A 104 -17.01 7.00 0.62
C GLU A 104 -16.67 7.77 1.92
N ARG A 105 -15.81 7.27 2.78
CA ARG A 105 -15.36 7.96 3.98
C ARG A 105 -14.01 8.66 3.78
N ASN A 106 -13.00 7.92 3.26
CA ASN A 106 -11.65 8.42 3.04
C ASN A 106 -11.13 8.16 1.62
N GLY A 107 -11.98 7.59 0.77
CA GLY A 107 -11.66 7.26 -0.61
C GLY A 107 -12.73 6.38 -1.25
N LEU A 108 -12.39 5.78 -2.39
CA LEU A 108 -13.23 4.83 -3.11
C LEU A 108 -12.53 3.47 -3.20
N LEU A 109 -13.19 2.43 -2.73
CA LEU A 109 -12.71 1.05 -2.80
C LEU A 109 -13.42 0.33 -3.94
N ILE A 110 -12.67 -0.20 -4.91
CA ILE A 110 -13.16 -0.75 -6.17
C ILE A 110 -13.11 -2.27 -6.12
N GLN A 111 -14.27 -2.91 -6.13
CA GLN A 111 -14.40 -4.36 -6.05
C GLN A 111 -14.12 -5.06 -7.38
N GLU A 112 -14.52 -4.44 -8.49
CA GLU A 112 -14.23 -4.97 -9.82
C GLU A 112 -12.83 -4.56 -10.28
N HIS A 113 -11.93 -5.52 -10.42
CA HIS A 113 -10.54 -5.29 -10.83
C HIS A 113 -10.44 -5.09 -12.35
N THR A 114 -11.24 -4.14 -12.89
CA THR A 114 -11.23 -3.75 -14.31
C THR A 114 -10.78 -2.31 -14.47
N THR A 115 -10.10 -2.02 -15.57
CA THR A 115 -9.68 -0.65 -15.92
C THR A 115 -10.91 0.28 -16.04
N ALA A 116 -12.02 -0.23 -16.56
CA ALA A 116 -13.27 0.53 -16.71
C ALA A 116 -13.85 0.97 -15.35
N ALA A 117 -13.92 0.04 -14.36
CA ALA A 117 -14.41 0.36 -13.03
C ALA A 117 -13.49 1.36 -12.31
N PHE A 118 -12.17 1.18 -12.42
CA PHE A 118 -11.21 2.13 -11.85
C PHE A 118 -11.28 3.51 -12.49
N THR A 119 -11.38 3.58 -13.84
CA THR A 119 -11.62 4.83 -14.57
C THR A 119 -12.89 5.51 -14.11
N GLY A 120 -13.98 4.74 -13.92
CA GLY A 120 -15.25 5.24 -13.41
C GLY A 120 -15.12 5.89 -12.03
N ALA A 121 -14.40 5.25 -11.12
CA ALA A 121 -14.14 5.79 -9.78
C ALA A 121 -13.29 7.07 -9.81
N LEU A 122 -12.27 7.13 -10.66
CA LEU A 122 -11.49 8.35 -10.87
C LEU A 122 -12.35 9.48 -11.42
N LYS A 123 -13.25 9.21 -12.38
CA LYS A 123 -14.21 10.19 -12.89
C LYS A 123 -15.17 10.67 -11.81
N GLN A 124 -15.68 9.77 -10.99
CA GLN A 124 -16.57 10.09 -9.87
C GLN A 124 -15.89 11.07 -8.90
N ILE A 125 -14.66 10.76 -8.43
CA ILE A 125 -13.97 11.60 -7.45
C ILE A 125 -13.52 12.95 -8.03
N THR A 126 -13.11 12.98 -9.31
CA THR A 126 -12.76 14.23 -10.00
C THR A 126 -13.97 15.12 -10.27
N ALA A 127 -15.17 14.54 -10.42
CA ALA A 127 -16.42 15.29 -10.58
C ALA A 127 -17.09 15.66 -9.23
N ALA A 128 -16.55 15.20 -8.10
CA ALA A 128 -17.10 15.47 -6.78
C ALA A 128 -17.15 16.97 -6.48
N THR A 129 -18.18 17.40 -5.77
CA THR A 129 -18.33 18.78 -5.29
C THR A 129 -17.22 19.13 -4.28
N ALA A 130 -16.96 20.41 -4.08
CA ALA A 130 -15.99 20.86 -3.07
C ALA A 130 -16.27 20.30 -1.68
N GLN A 131 -17.55 20.24 -1.29
CA GLN A 131 -17.99 19.68 -0.01
C GLN A 131 -17.68 18.18 0.10
N GLN A 132 -17.96 17.41 -0.95
CA GLN A 132 -17.66 15.97 -0.98
C GLN A 132 -16.16 15.71 -0.91
N ARG A 133 -15.36 16.46 -1.67
CA ARG A 133 -13.90 16.37 -1.61
C ARG A 133 -13.36 16.69 -0.21
N GLU A 134 -13.88 17.75 0.41
CA GLU A 134 -13.47 18.12 1.77
C GLU A 134 -13.83 17.03 2.79
N THR A 135 -15.01 16.43 2.68
CA THR A 135 -15.41 15.30 3.54
C THR A 135 -14.44 14.12 3.40
N LEU A 136 -14.08 13.75 2.17
CA LEU A 136 -13.11 12.68 1.92
C LEU A 136 -11.71 13.02 2.47
N LYS A 137 -11.25 14.26 2.30
CA LYS A 137 -9.97 14.75 2.85
C LYS A 137 -9.93 14.67 4.38
N GLN A 138 -11.01 15.07 5.04
CA GLN A 138 -11.12 14.97 6.50
C GLN A 138 -11.13 13.50 6.96
N GLY A 139 -11.86 12.64 6.26
CA GLY A 139 -11.85 11.21 6.50
C GLY A 139 -10.46 10.58 6.32
N ALA A 140 -9.72 10.99 5.28
CA ALA A 140 -8.36 10.55 5.04
C ALA A 140 -7.42 10.94 6.19
N LYS A 141 -7.44 12.21 6.61
CA LYS A 141 -6.63 12.69 7.74
C LYS A 141 -6.96 11.97 9.04
N ALA A 142 -8.24 11.78 9.34
CA ALA A 142 -8.67 11.05 10.53
C ALA A 142 -8.14 9.60 10.53
N THR A 143 -8.20 8.91 9.37
CA THR A 143 -7.65 7.56 9.23
C THR A 143 -6.13 7.54 9.41
N ALA A 144 -5.39 8.49 8.83
CA ALA A 144 -3.95 8.60 9.03
C ALA A 144 -3.60 8.80 10.51
N GLU A 145 -4.35 9.62 11.24
CA GLU A 145 -4.17 9.80 12.69
C GLU A 145 -4.46 8.51 13.46
N GLU A 146 -5.48 7.73 13.09
CA GLU A 146 -5.80 6.44 13.71
C GLU A 146 -4.64 5.44 13.54
N HIS A 147 -3.91 5.50 12.43
CA HIS A 147 -2.76 4.66 12.10
C HIS A 147 -1.40 5.30 12.45
N ALA A 148 -1.39 6.45 13.11
CA ALA A 148 -0.15 7.11 13.49
C ALA A 148 0.75 6.20 14.35
N MET A 149 2.06 6.26 14.13
CA MET A 149 3.07 5.46 14.83
C MET A 149 2.91 5.54 16.36
N SER A 150 2.62 6.71 16.90
CA SER A 150 2.40 6.93 18.34
C SER A 150 1.21 6.14 18.88
N ARG A 151 0.11 6.07 18.12
CA ARG A 151 -1.08 5.29 18.50
C ARG A 151 -0.83 3.79 18.38
N SER A 152 -0.15 3.36 17.32
CA SER A 152 0.24 1.96 17.13
C SER A 152 1.18 1.49 18.24
N ALA A 153 2.17 2.30 18.59
CA ALA A 153 3.08 2.03 19.71
C ALA A 153 2.34 1.97 21.06
N ALA A 154 1.39 2.87 21.30
CA ALA A 154 0.58 2.86 22.53
C ALA A 154 -0.29 1.59 22.63
N LYS A 155 -0.93 1.17 21.53
CA LYS A 155 -1.69 -0.09 21.47
C LYS A 155 -0.81 -1.31 21.74
N ALA A 156 0.35 -1.38 21.10
CA ALA A 156 1.32 -2.46 21.31
C ALA A 156 1.77 -2.52 22.78
N LEU A 157 2.12 -1.38 23.37
CA LEU A 157 2.50 -1.28 24.77
C LEU A 157 1.37 -1.73 25.71
N GLN A 158 0.14 -1.38 25.42
CA GLN A 158 -1.03 -1.84 26.18
C GLN A 158 -1.21 -3.36 26.08
N CYS A 159 -1.07 -3.95 24.90
CA CYS A 159 -1.09 -5.40 24.72
C CYS A 159 0.03 -6.09 25.53
N PHE A 160 1.26 -5.58 25.46
CA PHE A 160 2.38 -6.14 26.23
C PHE A 160 2.15 -6.05 27.73
N ARG A 161 1.61 -4.95 28.24
CA ARG A 161 1.26 -4.81 29.66
C ARG A 161 0.19 -5.82 30.09
N ALA A 162 -0.88 -5.95 29.29
CA ALA A 162 -1.93 -6.92 29.57
C ALA A 162 -1.41 -8.37 29.58
N LEU A 163 -0.51 -8.72 28.64
CA LEU A 163 0.13 -10.03 28.62
C LEU A 163 1.05 -10.24 29.84
N ALA A 164 1.79 -9.21 30.25
CA ALA A 164 2.66 -9.27 31.43
C ALA A 164 1.85 -9.43 32.74
N GLU A 165 0.67 -8.82 32.82
CA GLU A 165 -0.25 -8.96 33.96
C GLU A 165 -0.94 -10.33 33.99
N HIS A 166 -1.18 -10.92 32.81
CA HIS A 166 -1.80 -12.24 32.65
C HIS A 166 -0.77 -13.36 32.53
N GLN A 167 0.42 -13.21 33.11
CA GLN A 167 1.38 -14.32 33.13
C GLN A 167 0.69 -15.57 33.69
N PRO A 168 0.54 -16.63 32.91
CA PRO A 168 0.29 -17.94 33.47
C PRO A 168 1.45 -18.19 34.44
N GLY A 169 1.14 -18.45 35.69
CA GLY A 169 2.10 -18.49 36.80
C GLY A 169 3.44 -19.10 36.37
N THR A 170 4.51 -18.47 36.79
CA THR A 170 5.89 -18.96 36.53
C THR A 170 5.91 -20.48 36.58
N PRO A 171 6.45 -21.15 35.55
CA PRO A 171 6.55 -22.59 35.52
C PRO A 171 7.20 -23.05 36.85
N LYS A 172 6.46 -23.79 37.69
CA LYS A 172 6.88 -24.17 39.04
C LYS A 172 7.69 -25.44 39.05
N GLY A 173 8.29 -25.87 37.94
CA GLY A 173 9.07 -27.08 37.88
C GLY A 173 10.07 -27.12 36.72
N GLU A 174 11.13 -27.88 36.88
CA GLU A 174 12.15 -28.10 35.83
C GLU A 174 11.51 -28.63 34.52
N ARG A 175 10.48 -29.45 34.61
CA ARG A 175 9.73 -29.99 33.45
C ARG A 175 9.02 -28.93 32.63
N ASP A 176 8.46 -27.92 33.28
CA ASP A 176 7.75 -26.83 32.58
C ASP A 176 8.69 -25.96 31.74
N TRP A 177 9.97 -25.84 32.19
CA TRP A 177 11.01 -25.17 31.41
C TRP A 177 11.51 -26.00 30.23
N GLU A 178 11.60 -27.32 30.39
CA GLU A 178 11.96 -28.21 29.29
C GLU A 178 10.88 -28.22 28.19
N ASP A 179 9.60 -28.22 28.56
CA ASP A 179 8.50 -28.12 27.62
C ASP A 179 8.44 -26.75 26.90
N ALA A 180 8.67 -25.66 27.63
CA ALA A 180 8.77 -24.32 27.06
C ALA A 180 9.96 -24.17 26.10
N LEU A 181 11.12 -24.69 26.46
CA LEU A 181 12.30 -24.72 25.61
C LEU A 181 12.13 -25.63 24.40
N ALA A 182 11.44 -26.76 24.55
CA ALA A 182 11.12 -27.65 23.43
C ALA A 182 10.18 -26.95 22.41
N TRP A 183 9.17 -26.20 22.89
CA TRP A 183 8.29 -25.43 22.04
C TRP A 183 9.05 -24.32 21.29
N VAL A 184 9.87 -23.52 21.97
CA VAL A 184 10.69 -22.46 21.35
C VAL A 184 11.65 -23.05 20.32
N LYS A 185 12.23 -24.21 20.61
CA LYS A 185 13.13 -24.90 19.69
C LYS A 185 12.40 -25.41 18.45
N ALA A 186 11.19 -25.95 18.60
CA ALA A 186 10.36 -26.40 17.48
C ALA A 186 9.99 -25.22 16.54
N GLU A 187 9.60 -24.08 17.10
CA GLU A 187 9.32 -22.86 16.31
C GLU A 187 10.58 -22.35 15.59
N TRP A 188 11.74 -22.41 16.28
CA TRP A 188 13.01 -21.99 15.67
C TRP A 188 13.44 -22.92 14.53
N ASP A 189 13.23 -24.23 14.67
CA ASP A 189 13.53 -25.22 13.63
C ASP A 189 12.60 -25.04 12.41
N ILE A 190 11.34 -24.66 12.59
CA ILE A 190 10.40 -24.30 11.51
C ILE A 190 10.90 -23.05 10.76
N LEU A 191 11.25 -21.97 11.50
CA LEU A 191 11.77 -20.75 10.89
C LEU A 191 13.07 -20.99 10.11
N ARG A 192 13.97 -21.82 10.66
CA ARG A 192 15.21 -22.21 10.02
C ARG A 192 14.96 -22.99 8.73
N SER A 193 14.06 -23.97 8.76
CA SER A 193 13.72 -24.76 7.58
C SER A 193 13.08 -23.91 6.48
N MET A 194 12.27 -22.91 6.83
CA MET A 194 11.72 -21.95 5.88
C MET A 194 12.79 -21.04 5.27
N ALA A 195 13.78 -20.62 6.05
CA ALA A 195 14.91 -19.83 5.56
C ALA A 195 15.80 -20.65 4.61
N GLU A 196 16.07 -21.92 4.94
CA GLU A 196 16.84 -22.85 4.11
C GLU A 196 16.11 -23.19 2.81
N ALA A 197 14.79 -23.39 2.84
CA ALA A 197 13.97 -23.58 1.64
C ALA A 197 13.96 -22.34 0.73
N GLY A 198 13.93 -21.15 1.31
CA GLY A 198 14.01 -19.88 0.59
C GLY A 198 15.36 -19.71 -0.14
N THR A 199 16.46 -20.07 0.51
CA THR A 199 17.80 -19.99 -0.11
C THR A 199 18.01 -21.06 -1.18
N ALA A 200 17.44 -22.25 -1.02
CA ALA A 200 17.49 -23.32 -2.05
C ALA A 200 16.70 -22.93 -3.31
N ALA A 201 15.56 -22.26 -3.16
CA ALA A 201 14.76 -21.78 -4.30
C ALA A 201 15.47 -20.67 -5.09
N VAL A 202 16.26 -19.81 -4.44
CA VAL A 202 17.06 -18.76 -5.10
C VAL A 202 18.31 -19.35 -5.76
N GLY A 203 18.92 -20.39 -5.18
CA GLY A 203 20.11 -21.06 -5.72
C GLY A 203 19.81 -21.85 -7.00
N SER A 204 18.63 -22.45 -7.14
CA SER A 204 18.25 -23.24 -8.32
C SER A 204 17.93 -22.38 -9.56
N THR A 205 17.62 -21.10 -9.39
CA THR A 205 17.33 -20.17 -10.49
C THR A 205 18.60 -19.50 -11.07
N LEU A 206 19.73 -19.54 -10.34
CA LEU A 206 20.97 -18.91 -10.78
C LEU A 206 21.92 -19.85 -11.55
N PHE A 207 21.67 -21.17 -11.59
CA PHE A 207 22.51 -22.14 -12.30
C PHE A 207 21.86 -22.76 -13.57
N ALA A 208 20.68 -22.25 -13.98
CA ALA A 208 19.97 -22.76 -15.17
C ALA A 208 20.24 -21.98 -16.48
N THR A 209 21.22 -21.08 -16.52
CA THR A 209 21.57 -20.32 -17.74
C THR A 209 23.08 -20.32 -18.00
N SER A 210 23.66 -21.50 -18.21
CA SER A 210 24.94 -21.61 -18.89
C SER A 210 25.12 -23.04 -19.45
N GLU A 211 24.39 -23.34 -20.52
CA GLU A 211 24.75 -24.36 -21.53
C GLU A 211 23.70 -24.32 -22.65
N GLU A 212 23.97 -23.50 -23.69
CA GLU A 212 23.92 -23.76 -25.11
C GLU A 212 24.25 -22.47 -25.88
#